data_3069f0c9d76bbe3dfb254e68c9899b65
#
_entry.id   3069f0c9d76bbe3dfb254e68c9899b65
#
_cell.length_a   1.000
_cell.length_b   1.000
_cell.length_c   1.000
_cell.angle_alpha   90.00
_cell.angle_beta   90.00
_cell.angle_gamma   90.00
#
_symmetry.space_group_name_H-M   'P 1'
#
loop_
_entity.id
_entity.type
_entity.pdbx_description
1 polymer ?
#
loop_
_entity_poly.entity_id
_entity_poly.type
_entity_poly.pdbx_seq_one_letter_code
_entity_poly.pdbx_strand_id
1 'polypeptide(L)'
;MTLLELWEAFKTERSLSVAPTSTTSTWTQVTHYLERCPFQDPEQARLALVWILKQQPPKSAKAVAQYVKTLFRWASSEDVALVSRNPVASFRLPREEQKPEPIVIPKPQQDDVMASLRLTSIHESKWHLVANFQLQLGLRTAEVFGLQWEDVDWENRRCRIHQNMTLTHGLQSRTKTGKERWVPLNDIAYGILKEMQKVHKEPFVFPWKRQTYQTSFRSAMRRLYNKGVIKHRYRPYDLRHTFISSLLEQGIPVTQVATWAGNSPKTCWEHYAGTTNTYEMPLV
;
A
#
# COMPACT_ATOMS: atom_id res chain seq x y z
N MET A 1 -23.93 21.76 17.91
CA MET A 1 -23.06 20.58 17.64
C MET A 1 -21.74 21.10 17.14
N THR A 2 -20.63 20.66 17.74
CA THR A 2 -19.27 21.03 17.33
C THR A 2 -18.78 20.18 16.16
N LEU A 3 -17.69 20.58 15.51
CA LEU A 3 -17.04 19.80 14.45
C LEU A 3 -16.58 18.42 14.96
N LEU A 4 -16.11 18.36 16.21
CA LEU A 4 -15.69 17.10 16.85
C LEU A 4 -16.90 16.21 17.16
N GLU A 5 -18.00 16.76 17.65
CA GLU A 5 -19.25 16.00 17.88
C GLU A 5 -19.83 15.45 16.57
N LEU A 6 -19.80 16.21 15.49
CA LEU A 6 -20.18 15.72 14.16
C LEU A 6 -19.28 14.55 13.70
N TRP A 7 -17.98 14.64 14.00
CA TRP A 7 -17.04 13.57 13.67
C TRP A 7 -17.32 12.29 14.46
N GLU A 8 -17.67 12.39 15.76
CA GLU A 8 -18.02 11.24 16.57
C GLU A 8 -19.31 10.56 16.05
N ALA A 9 -20.34 11.35 15.71
CA ALA A 9 -21.57 10.83 15.11
C ALA A 9 -21.28 10.11 13.76
N PHE A 10 -20.46 10.71 12.89
CA PHE A 10 -20.03 10.09 11.64
C PHE A 10 -19.31 8.75 11.86
N LYS A 11 -18.39 8.69 12.83
CA LYS A 11 -17.68 7.44 13.15
C LYS A 11 -18.64 6.35 13.62
N THR A 12 -19.58 6.70 14.46
CA THR A 12 -20.57 5.76 15.01
C THR A 12 -21.37 5.10 13.89
N GLU A 13 -21.93 5.87 12.97
CA GLU A 13 -22.70 5.34 11.85
C GLU A 13 -21.84 4.54 10.87
N ARG A 14 -20.66 5.06 10.54
CA ARG A 14 -19.79 4.43 9.54
C ARG A 14 -18.97 3.25 10.06
N SER A 15 -18.94 3.01 11.36
CA SER A 15 -18.14 1.94 11.98
C SER A 15 -18.44 0.56 11.41
N LEU A 16 -19.69 0.30 11.02
CA LEU A 16 -20.13 -0.97 10.44
C LEU A 16 -19.74 -1.17 8.97
N SER A 17 -19.43 -0.09 8.26
CA SER A 17 -19.18 -0.12 6.81
C SER A 17 -17.72 0.11 6.42
N VAL A 18 -16.85 0.51 7.35
CA VAL A 18 -15.45 0.88 7.10
C VAL A 18 -14.50 -0.22 7.57
N ALA A 19 -13.47 -0.49 6.78
CA ALA A 19 -12.46 -1.49 7.15
C ALA A 19 -11.77 -1.16 8.48
N PRO A 20 -11.54 -2.12 9.37
CA PRO A 20 -10.93 -1.91 10.69
C PRO A 20 -9.60 -1.15 10.68
N THR A 21 -8.77 -1.37 9.65
CA THR A 21 -7.50 -0.64 9.47
C THR A 21 -7.68 0.86 9.25
N SER A 22 -8.77 1.28 8.59
CA SER A 22 -9.07 2.70 8.36
C SER A 22 -9.58 3.36 9.64
N THR A 23 -10.39 2.66 10.45
CA THR A 23 -10.86 3.17 11.74
C THR A 23 -9.71 3.37 12.72
N THR A 24 -8.77 2.43 12.78
CA THR A 24 -7.66 2.49 13.75
C THR A 24 -6.59 3.53 13.38
N SER A 25 -6.27 3.70 12.10
CA SER A 25 -5.16 4.59 11.70
C SER A 25 -5.62 5.97 11.24
N THR A 26 -6.53 6.00 10.26
CA THR A 26 -6.92 7.27 9.63
C THR A 26 -7.88 8.05 10.52
N TRP A 27 -8.83 7.40 11.15
CA TRP A 27 -9.76 8.08 12.05
C TRP A 27 -9.08 8.64 13.29
N THR A 28 -8.12 7.89 13.89
CA THR A 28 -7.30 8.43 14.99
C THR A 28 -6.57 9.69 14.56
N GLN A 29 -6.03 9.70 13.34
CA GLN A 29 -5.38 10.89 12.80
C GLN A 29 -6.36 12.05 12.60
N VAL A 30 -7.55 11.80 12.03
CA VAL A 30 -8.58 12.82 11.86
C VAL A 30 -9.01 13.39 13.21
N THR A 31 -9.31 12.52 14.18
CA THR A 31 -9.67 12.91 15.55
C THR A 31 -8.61 13.84 16.14
N HIS A 32 -7.33 13.44 16.10
CA HIS A 32 -6.23 14.24 16.62
C HIS A 32 -6.13 15.65 15.99
N TYR A 33 -6.41 15.79 14.68
CA TYR A 33 -6.44 17.10 14.04
C TYR A 33 -7.66 17.93 14.47
N LEU A 34 -8.83 17.30 14.62
CA LEU A 34 -10.06 17.98 15.00
C LEU A 34 -10.04 18.44 16.46
N GLU A 35 -9.50 17.63 17.38
CA GLU A 35 -9.30 18.01 18.79
C GLU A 35 -8.42 19.26 18.95
N ARG A 36 -7.46 19.45 18.07
CA ARG A 36 -6.52 20.59 18.08
C ARG A 36 -6.99 21.78 17.26
N CYS A 37 -8.04 21.60 16.44
CA CYS A 37 -8.54 22.64 15.59
C CYS A 37 -9.25 23.71 16.41
N PRO A 38 -8.90 25.00 16.30
CA PRO A 38 -9.56 26.06 17.05
C PRO A 38 -10.96 26.40 16.52
N PHE A 39 -11.31 25.95 15.32
CA PHE A 39 -12.57 26.25 14.64
C PHE A 39 -13.52 25.06 14.81
N GLN A 40 -14.30 25.05 15.88
CA GLN A 40 -15.20 23.97 16.22
C GLN A 40 -16.65 24.17 15.74
N ASP A 41 -17.01 25.39 15.37
CA ASP A 41 -18.33 25.69 14.80
C ASP A 41 -18.40 25.16 13.36
N PRO A 42 -19.42 24.35 13.00
CA PRO A 42 -19.63 23.88 11.63
C PRO A 42 -19.73 24.98 10.58
N GLU A 43 -20.25 26.16 10.93
CA GLU A 43 -20.29 27.31 10.01
C GLU A 43 -18.88 27.82 9.69
N GLN A 44 -17.91 27.59 10.57
CA GLN A 44 -16.50 27.92 10.39
C GLN A 44 -15.69 26.80 9.72
N ALA A 45 -16.32 25.77 9.18
CA ALA A 45 -15.65 24.61 8.58
C ALA A 45 -14.63 24.97 7.48
N ARG A 46 -14.84 26.08 6.77
CA ARG A 46 -13.85 26.58 5.78
C ARG A 46 -12.56 27.05 6.46
N LEU A 47 -12.65 27.70 7.62
CA LEU A 47 -11.47 28.09 8.42
C LEU A 47 -10.78 26.87 9.01
N ALA A 48 -11.55 25.88 9.48
CA ALA A 48 -11.02 24.61 9.93
C ALA A 48 -10.22 23.91 8.82
N LEU A 49 -10.73 23.83 7.59
CA LEU A 49 -10.01 23.25 6.46
C LEU A 49 -8.72 24.01 6.13
N VAL A 50 -8.75 25.35 6.14
CA VAL A 50 -7.54 26.17 5.91
C VAL A 50 -6.50 25.92 7.00
N TRP A 51 -6.92 25.86 8.26
CA TRP A 51 -6.02 25.56 9.39
C TRP A 51 -5.42 24.16 9.27
N ILE A 52 -6.24 23.12 8.98
CA ILE A 52 -5.78 21.75 8.80
C ILE A 52 -4.73 21.68 7.69
N LEU A 53 -4.97 22.31 6.54
CA LEU A 53 -4.06 22.28 5.39
C LEU A 53 -2.70 22.95 5.65
N LYS A 54 -2.62 23.84 6.65
CA LYS A 54 -1.35 24.47 7.09
C LYS A 54 -0.53 23.56 8.02
N GLN A 55 -1.10 22.45 8.53
CA GLN A 55 -0.39 21.53 9.43
C GLN A 55 0.61 20.64 8.69
N GLN A 56 1.60 20.14 9.43
CA GLN A 56 2.59 19.20 8.92
C GLN A 56 2.31 17.77 9.41
N PRO A 57 2.58 16.74 8.63
CA PRO A 57 3.05 16.80 7.24
C PRO A 57 1.89 17.06 6.23
N PRO A 58 2.15 17.75 5.10
CA PRO A 58 1.10 18.22 4.17
C PRO A 58 0.21 17.09 3.62
N LYS A 59 0.80 15.91 3.36
CA LYS A 59 0.06 14.74 2.87
C LYS A 59 -1.00 14.27 3.87
N SER A 60 -0.66 14.25 5.15
CA SER A 60 -1.59 13.91 6.23
C SER A 60 -2.68 14.97 6.38
N ALA A 61 -2.30 16.24 6.37
CA ALA A 61 -3.23 17.35 6.43
C ALA A 61 -4.26 17.31 5.29
N LYS A 62 -3.82 17.03 4.07
CA LYS A 62 -4.72 16.89 2.92
C LYS A 62 -5.67 15.70 3.07
N ALA A 63 -5.20 14.56 3.58
CA ALA A 63 -6.05 13.40 3.84
C ALA A 63 -7.12 13.73 4.90
N VAL A 64 -6.75 14.39 5.99
CA VAL A 64 -7.69 14.85 7.02
C VAL A 64 -8.72 15.83 6.44
N ALA A 65 -8.27 16.82 5.66
CA ALA A 65 -9.17 17.77 5.01
C ALA A 65 -10.17 17.07 4.07
N GLN A 66 -9.76 16.01 3.39
CA GLN A 66 -10.66 15.19 2.57
C GLN A 66 -11.72 14.47 3.42
N TYR A 67 -11.36 13.98 4.60
CA TYR A 67 -12.31 13.39 5.53
C TYR A 67 -13.30 14.44 6.07
N VAL A 68 -12.86 15.64 6.41
CA VAL A 68 -13.74 16.73 6.83
C VAL A 68 -14.74 17.08 5.72
N LYS A 69 -14.33 17.11 4.46
CA LYS A 69 -15.26 17.28 3.34
C LYS A 69 -16.27 16.14 3.23
N THR A 70 -15.84 14.91 3.47
CA THR A 70 -16.74 13.75 3.47
C THR A 70 -17.71 13.78 4.63
N LEU A 71 -17.25 14.20 5.82
CA LEU A 71 -18.09 14.44 6.99
C LEU A 71 -19.23 15.42 6.70
N PHE A 72 -18.94 16.59 6.13
CA PHE A 72 -19.96 17.57 5.82
C PHE A 72 -20.91 17.14 4.69
N ARG A 73 -20.44 16.34 3.72
CA ARG A 73 -21.33 15.73 2.72
C ARG A 73 -22.33 14.78 3.38
N TRP A 74 -21.89 13.97 4.31
CA TRP A 74 -22.74 13.08 5.08
C TRP A 74 -23.67 13.86 5.99
N ALA A 75 -23.17 14.79 6.80
CA ALA A 75 -23.97 15.55 7.77
C ALA A 75 -25.06 16.42 7.13
N SER A 76 -24.87 16.81 5.85
CA SER A 76 -25.85 17.59 5.07
C SER A 76 -26.71 16.73 4.12
N SER A 77 -26.60 15.40 4.14
CA SER A 77 -27.48 14.54 3.34
C SER A 77 -28.91 14.55 3.89
N GLU A 78 -29.87 14.28 3.03
CA GLU A 78 -31.32 14.30 3.39
C GLU A 78 -31.64 13.33 4.53
N ASP A 79 -30.98 12.16 4.55
CA ASP A 79 -31.19 11.11 5.55
C ASP A 79 -30.63 11.48 6.94
N VAL A 80 -29.64 12.35 7.00
CA VAL A 80 -28.91 12.71 8.23
C VAL A 80 -29.29 14.07 8.77
N ALA A 81 -29.31 15.07 7.91
CA ALA A 81 -29.76 16.45 8.15
C ALA A 81 -29.24 17.10 9.46
N LEU A 82 -28.02 16.77 9.89
CA LEU A 82 -27.40 17.36 11.10
C LEU A 82 -26.92 18.80 10.88
N VAL A 83 -26.68 19.18 9.63
CA VAL A 83 -26.40 20.55 9.20
C VAL A 83 -27.32 20.91 8.02
N SER A 84 -27.85 22.13 8.01
CA SER A 84 -28.81 22.56 6.98
C SER A 84 -28.22 22.64 5.58
N ARG A 85 -26.90 22.84 5.46
CA ARG A 85 -26.15 22.92 4.21
C ARG A 85 -24.73 22.48 4.41
N ASN A 86 -24.08 22.06 3.31
CA ASN A 86 -22.66 21.74 3.33
C ASN A 86 -21.80 23.02 3.15
N PRO A 87 -21.16 23.55 4.22
CA PRO A 87 -20.42 24.82 4.15
C PRO A 87 -19.12 24.70 3.33
N VAL A 88 -18.66 23.48 3.05
CA VAL A 88 -17.41 23.20 2.34
C VAL A 88 -17.62 22.56 0.96
N ALA A 89 -18.85 22.56 0.44
CA ALA A 89 -19.18 21.95 -0.85
C ALA A 89 -18.28 22.48 -1.98
N SER A 90 -18.14 23.80 -2.07
CA SER A 90 -17.30 24.47 -3.08
C SER A 90 -15.83 24.62 -2.72
N PHE A 91 -15.40 24.11 -1.54
CA PHE A 91 -13.99 24.21 -1.13
C PHE A 91 -13.13 23.27 -1.98
N ARG A 92 -12.14 23.84 -2.68
CA ARG A 92 -11.20 23.07 -3.49
C ARG A 92 -9.95 22.76 -2.68
N LEU A 93 -9.65 21.48 -2.52
CA LEU A 93 -8.37 21.06 -1.95
C LEU A 93 -7.23 21.39 -2.92
N PRO A 94 -6.00 21.65 -2.39
CA PRO A 94 -4.83 21.84 -3.24
C PRO A 94 -4.67 20.64 -4.18
N ARG A 95 -4.34 20.92 -5.44
CA ARG A 95 -3.99 19.83 -6.38
C ARG A 95 -2.77 19.09 -5.85
N GLU A 96 -2.72 17.80 -6.07
CA GLU A 96 -1.46 17.07 -5.88
C GLU A 96 -0.46 17.58 -6.90
N GLU A 97 0.72 17.98 -6.44
CA GLU A 97 1.90 17.98 -7.28
C GLU A 97 2.05 16.60 -7.93
N GLN A 98 2.69 16.53 -9.09
CA GLN A 98 2.86 15.27 -9.81
C GLN A 98 3.31 14.18 -8.84
N LYS A 99 2.62 13.03 -8.88
CA LYS A 99 3.01 11.88 -8.05
C LYS A 99 4.45 11.55 -8.39
N PRO A 100 5.34 11.39 -7.40
CA PRO A 100 6.72 11.02 -7.69
C PRO A 100 6.74 9.71 -8.49
N GLU A 101 7.63 9.63 -9.45
CA GLU A 101 7.82 8.41 -10.22
C GLU A 101 8.11 7.21 -9.32
N PRO A 102 7.64 6.01 -9.68
CA PRO A 102 7.94 4.80 -8.94
C PRO A 102 9.46 4.57 -8.89
N ILE A 103 9.98 4.29 -7.72
CA ILE A 103 11.39 3.93 -7.58
C ILE A 103 11.54 2.46 -7.96
N VAL A 104 12.30 2.23 -9.04
CA VAL A 104 12.64 0.90 -9.54
C VAL A 104 14.06 0.54 -9.07
N ILE A 105 14.25 -0.69 -8.61
CA ILE A 105 15.55 -1.22 -8.21
C ILE A 105 16.28 -1.72 -9.47
N PRO A 106 17.37 -1.09 -9.90
CA PRO A 106 18.12 -1.53 -11.09
C PRO A 106 18.60 -2.96 -10.95
N LYS A 107 18.58 -3.71 -12.05
CA LYS A 107 18.96 -5.15 -12.06
C LYS A 107 20.27 -5.45 -11.33
N PRO A 108 21.38 -4.68 -11.54
CA PRO A 108 22.63 -4.94 -10.83
C PRO A 108 22.54 -4.77 -9.31
N GLN A 109 21.62 -3.91 -8.81
CA GLN A 109 21.47 -3.67 -7.39
C GLN A 109 20.51 -4.67 -6.70
N GLN A 110 19.76 -5.46 -7.46
CA GLN A 110 18.84 -6.46 -6.89
C GLN A 110 19.60 -7.52 -6.12
N ASP A 111 20.74 -7.99 -6.63
CA ASP A 111 21.60 -9.00 -5.98
C ASP A 111 22.21 -8.42 -4.69
N ASP A 112 22.68 -7.18 -4.70
CA ASP A 112 23.19 -6.49 -3.50
C ASP A 112 22.11 -6.38 -2.41
N VAL A 113 20.87 -6.05 -2.81
CA VAL A 113 19.72 -6.00 -1.91
C VAL A 113 19.46 -7.36 -1.27
N MET A 114 19.44 -8.43 -2.07
CA MET A 114 19.21 -9.79 -1.58
C MET A 114 20.37 -10.27 -0.67
N ALA A 115 21.62 -10.02 -1.06
CA ALA A 115 22.79 -10.33 -0.25
C ALA A 115 22.76 -9.57 1.09
N SER A 116 22.44 -8.29 1.08
CA SER A 116 22.31 -7.49 2.32
C SER A 116 21.18 -7.98 3.22
N LEU A 117 20.07 -8.45 2.67
CA LEU A 117 18.96 -9.03 3.43
C LEU A 117 19.32 -10.38 4.04
N ARG A 118 20.13 -11.18 3.36
CA ARG A 118 20.65 -12.45 3.92
C ARG A 118 21.47 -12.20 5.18
N LEU A 119 22.27 -11.14 5.21
CA LEU A 119 23.07 -10.74 6.38
C LEU A 119 22.25 -10.15 7.54
N THR A 120 21.00 -9.75 7.30
CA THR A 120 20.10 -9.23 8.36
C THR A 120 19.17 -10.29 8.93
N SER A 121 19.26 -11.51 8.49
CA SER A 121 18.45 -12.62 8.99
C SER A 121 18.73 -12.85 10.48
N ILE A 122 17.67 -12.84 11.28
CA ILE A 122 17.69 -13.09 12.72
C ILE A 122 16.81 -14.32 12.96
N HIS A 123 17.20 -15.21 13.83
CA HIS A 123 16.43 -16.41 14.20
C HIS A 123 15.93 -17.19 12.97
N GLU A 124 16.87 -17.61 12.12
CA GLU A 124 16.60 -18.43 10.92
C GLU A 124 15.69 -17.78 9.88
N SER A 125 15.31 -16.51 10.06
CA SER A 125 14.48 -15.79 9.10
C SER A 125 15.21 -15.65 7.76
N LYS A 126 14.50 -15.93 6.68
CA LYS A 126 15.05 -15.87 5.31
C LYS A 126 14.56 -14.62 4.58
N TRP A 127 14.93 -13.43 5.07
CA TRP A 127 14.44 -12.15 4.53
C TRP A 127 14.72 -11.94 3.04
N HIS A 128 15.83 -12.47 2.54
CA HIS A 128 16.15 -12.44 1.13
C HIS A 128 15.17 -13.26 0.29
N LEU A 129 14.68 -14.41 0.80
CA LEU A 129 13.64 -15.20 0.11
C LEU A 129 12.30 -14.49 0.10
N VAL A 130 11.90 -13.86 1.21
CA VAL A 130 10.68 -13.01 1.28
C VAL A 130 10.74 -11.88 0.27
N ALA A 131 11.86 -11.15 0.22
CA ALA A 131 12.05 -10.03 -0.70
C ALA A 131 12.09 -10.50 -2.16
N ASN A 132 12.80 -11.58 -2.45
CA ASN A 132 12.87 -12.12 -3.79
C ASN A 132 11.50 -12.64 -4.26
N PHE A 133 10.78 -13.37 -3.42
CA PHE A 133 9.41 -13.80 -3.73
C PHE A 133 8.49 -12.60 -4.03
N GLN A 134 8.59 -11.54 -3.23
CA GLN A 134 7.86 -10.30 -3.47
C GLN A 134 8.25 -9.64 -4.80
N LEU A 135 9.53 -9.63 -5.14
CA LEU A 135 10.05 -9.11 -6.39
C LEU A 135 9.55 -9.91 -7.60
N GLN A 136 9.53 -11.25 -7.50
CA GLN A 136 9.14 -12.14 -8.61
C GLN A 136 7.64 -12.13 -8.90
N LEU A 137 6.79 -11.82 -7.92
CA LEU A 137 5.33 -11.89 -8.06
C LEU A 137 4.64 -10.53 -7.95
N GLY A 138 5.36 -9.46 -7.60
CA GLY A 138 4.82 -8.12 -7.43
C GLY A 138 3.78 -7.98 -6.33
N LEU A 139 3.77 -8.86 -5.34
CA LEU A 139 2.79 -8.87 -4.25
C LEU A 139 2.99 -7.67 -3.31
N ARG A 140 1.89 -7.21 -2.70
CA ARG A 140 2.00 -6.30 -1.55
C ARG A 140 2.64 -7.03 -0.38
N THR A 141 3.47 -6.35 0.41
CA THR A 141 4.11 -6.98 1.59
C THR A 141 3.10 -7.68 2.50
N ALA A 142 1.90 -7.11 2.67
CA ALA A 142 0.85 -7.72 3.48
C ALA A 142 0.29 -9.02 2.85
N GLU A 143 0.25 -9.12 1.54
CA GLU A 143 -0.18 -10.32 0.81
C GLU A 143 0.87 -11.43 0.92
N VAL A 144 2.17 -11.09 0.84
CA VAL A 144 3.26 -12.06 1.03
C VAL A 144 3.16 -12.75 2.39
N PHE A 145 2.95 -11.96 3.47
CA PHE A 145 2.84 -12.52 4.82
C PHE A 145 1.46 -13.12 5.14
N GLY A 146 0.46 -12.91 4.29
CA GLY A 146 -0.83 -13.57 4.39
C GLY A 146 -0.92 -14.89 3.62
N LEU A 147 0.06 -15.21 2.76
CA LEU A 147 0.03 -16.39 1.92
C LEU A 147 0.17 -17.67 2.77
N GLN A 148 -0.75 -18.62 2.56
CA GLN A 148 -0.75 -19.92 3.20
C GLN A 148 -0.41 -21.04 2.21
N TRP A 149 -0.02 -22.19 2.71
CA TRP A 149 0.33 -23.33 1.85
C TRP A 149 -0.87 -23.85 1.05
N GLU A 150 -2.07 -23.76 1.59
CA GLU A 150 -3.32 -24.10 0.90
C GLU A 150 -3.63 -23.23 -0.31
N ASP A 151 -3.01 -22.05 -0.39
CA ASP A 151 -3.15 -21.11 -1.51
C ASP A 151 -2.21 -21.44 -2.68
N VAL A 152 -1.30 -22.41 -2.52
CA VAL A 152 -0.32 -22.79 -3.53
C VAL A 152 -0.86 -23.95 -4.36
N ASP A 153 -1.23 -23.66 -5.59
CA ASP A 153 -1.59 -24.65 -6.60
C ASP A 153 -0.30 -25.12 -7.30
N TRP A 154 0.25 -26.22 -6.79
CA TRP A 154 1.51 -26.79 -7.25
C TRP A 154 1.43 -27.35 -8.66
N GLU A 155 0.30 -27.93 -9.04
CA GLU A 155 0.06 -28.54 -10.34
C GLU A 155 0.04 -27.47 -11.44
N ASN A 156 -0.72 -26.40 -11.23
CA ASN A 156 -0.83 -25.30 -12.19
C ASN A 156 0.20 -24.20 -11.97
N ARG A 157 1.14 -24.36 -11.04
CA ARG A 157 2.21 -23.41 -10.72
C ARG A 157 1.70 -21.99 -10.52
N ARG A 158 0.79 -21.78 -9.59
CA ARG A 158 0.19 -20.47 -9.28
C ARG A 158 -0.15 -20.34 -7.81
N CYS A 159 -0.28 -19.10 -7.32
CA CYS A 159 -0.77 -18.79 -5.98
C CYS A 159 -2.08 -18.02 -6.03
N ARG A 160 -3.01 -18.35 -5.12
CA ARG A 160 -4.21 -17.58 -4.86
C ARG A 160 -3.92 -16.46 -3.86
N ILE A 161 -4.19 -15.23 -4.24
CA ILE A 161 -4.01 -14.05 -3.37
C ILE A 161 -5.38 -13.50 -3.03
N HIS A 162 -5.87 -13.81 -1.83
CA HIS A 162 -7.19 -13.44 -1.36
C HIS A 162 -7.18 -12.79 0.03
N GLN A 163 -6.08 -12.86 0.75
CA GLN A 163 -5.94 -12.38 2.11
C GLN A 163 -4.66 -11.57 2.32
N ASN A 164 -4.56 -10.88 3.46
CA ASN A 164 -3.38 -10.10 3.80
C ASN A 164 -3.14 -10.04 5.31
N MET A 165 -1.87 -10.00 5.71
CA MET A 165 -1.44 -9.84 7.10
C MET A 165 -1.24 -8.36 7.41
N THR A 166 -2.13 -7.77 8.21
CA THR A 166 -2.00 -6.38 8.66
C THR A 166 -1.15 -6.30 9.94
N LEU A 167 -0.62 -5.12 10.25
CA LEU A 167 0.20 -4.94 11.46
C LEU A 167 -0.66 -4.84 12.73
N THR A 168 -1.87 -4.35 12.61
CA THR A 168 -2.75 -4.02 13.74
C THR A 168 -3.83 -5.07 14.00
N HIS A 169 -4.29 -5.75 12.95
CA HIS A 169 -5.46 -6.67 13.04
C HIS A 169 -5.12 -8.09 12.58
N GLY A 170 -3.84 -8.42 12.39
CA GLY A 170 -3.44 -9.76 11.95
C GLY A 170 -3.94 -10.11 10.56
N LEU A 171 -4.28 -11.38 10.35
CA LEU A 171 -4.80 -11.90 9.09
C LEU A 171 -6.19 -11.34 8.80
N GLN A 172 -6.36 -10.80 7.59
CA GLN A 172 -7.62 -10.29 7.07
C GLN A 172 -8.03 -11.11 5.85
N SER A 173 -9.26 -11.57 5.83
CA SER A 173 -9.85 -12.40 4.76
C SER A 173 -10.09 -11.66 3.43
N ARG A 174 -9.69 -10.40 3.32
CA ARG A 174 -9.83 -9.60 2.10
C ARG A 174 -8.54 -8.86 1.78
N THR A 175 -8.16 -8.85 0.52
CA THR A 175 -7.12 -7.94 0.02
C THR A 175 -7.61 -6.49 0.06
N LYS A 176 -6.71 -5.52 -0.09
CA LYS A 176 -7.07 -4.08 -0.13
C LYS A 176 -8.13 -3.75 -1.18
N THR A 177 -8.20 -4.49 -2.26
CA THR A 177 -9.18 -4.31 -3.35
C THR A 177 -10.41 -5.18 -3.21
N GLY A 178 -10.46 -6.06 -2.21
CA GLY A 178 -11.56 -7.01 -1.99
C GLY A 178 -11.67 -8.14 -3.04
N LYS A 179 -10.77 -8.16 -4.03
CA LYS A 179 -10.77 -9.15 -5.12
C LYS A 179 -9.65 -10.17 -4.91
N GLU A 180 -9.98 -11.44 -5.01
CA GLU A 180 -9.00 -12.51 -5.13
C GLU A 180 -8.42 -12.56 -6.54
N ARG A 181 -7.22 -13.11 -6.66
CA ARG A 181 -6.56 -13.34 -7.94
C ARG A 181 -5.57 -14.50 -7.88
N TRP A 182 -5.35 -15.11 -9.03
CA TRP A 182 -4.30 -16.08 -9.22
C TRP A 182 -3.07 -15.41 -9.85
N VAL A 183 -1.89 -15.69 -9.29
CA VAL A 183 -0.61 -15.18 -9.78
C VAL A 183 0.26 -16.37 -10.17
N PRO A 184 0.71 -16.46 -11.43
CA PRO A 184 1.57 -17.56 -11.88
C PRO A 184 2.93 -17.50 -11.19
N LEU A 185 3.51 -18.67 -10.93
CA LEU A 185 4.84 -18.84 -10.35
C LEU A 185 5.87 -19.04 -11.47
N ASN A 186 6.83 -18.14 -11.57
CA ASN A 186 8.03 -18.38 -12.36
C ASN A 186 8.96 -19.38 -11.61
N ASP A 187 10.02 -19.83 -12.26
CA ASP A 187 10.92 -20.85 -11.69
C ASP A 187 11.58 -20.40 -10.39
N ILE A 188 11.91 -19.12 -10.26
CA ILE A 188 12.51 -18.55 -9.04
C ILE A 188 11.51 -18.60 -7.89
N ALA A 189 10.30 -18.09 -8.09
CA ALA A 189 9.26 -18.11 -7.06
C ALA A 189 8.87 -19.54 -6.65
N TYR A 190 8.76 -20.45 -7.62
CA TYR A 190 8.50 -21.86 -7.37
C TYR A 190 9.62 -22.49 -6.55
N GLY A 191 10.88 -22.23 -6.89
CA GLY A 191 12.05 -22.70 -6.15
C GLY A 191 12.07 -22.20 -4.70
N ILE A 192 11.72 -20.91 -4.48
CA ILE A 192 11.61 -20.34 -3.14
C ILE A 192 10.54 -21.07 -2.33
N LEU A 193 9.36 -21.35 -2.89
CA LEU A 193 8.32 -22.11 -2.19
C LEU A 193 8.79 -23.52 -1.83
N LYS A 194 9.49 -24.21 -2.72
CA LYS A 194 10.07 -25.54 -2.44
C LYS A 194 11.12 -25.48 -1.33
N GLU A 195 11.93 -24.43 -1.27
CA GLU A 195 12.90 -24.23 -0.18
C GLU A 195 12.17 -23.98 1.15
N MET A 196 11.16 -23.13 1.16
CA MET A 196 10.39 -22.82 2.35
C MET A 196 9.61 -24.03 2.89
N GLN A 197 9.06 -24.87 2.01
CA GLN A 197 8.34 -26.10 2.39
C GLN A 197 9.21 -27.12 3.14
N LYS A 198 10.52 -27.13 2.86
CA LYS A 198 11.47 -28.00 3.56
C LYS A 198 11.75 -27.56 5.00
N VAL A 199 11.62 -26.26 5.27
CA VAL A 199 12.00 -25.63 6.54
C VAL A 199 10.82 -25.42 7.47
N HIS A 200 9.63 -25.14 6.93
CA HIS A 200 8.44 -24.79 7.71
C HIS A 200 7.23 -25.62 7.34
N LYS A 201 6.55 -26.13 8.38
CA LYS A 201 5.26 -26.83 8.30
C LYS A 201 4.09 -25.96 8.83
N GLU A 202 4.36 -24.72 9.18
CA GLU A 202 3.36 -23.75 9.62
C GLU A 202 2.35 -23.47 8.50
N PRO A 203 1.12 -23.03 8.82
CA PRO A 203 0.12 -22.71 7.80
C PRO A 203 0.61 -21.64 6.80
N PHE A 204 1.37 -20.66 7.29
CA PHE A 204 1.90 -19.57 6.48
C PHE A 204 3.19 -19.95 5.77
N VAL A 205 3.30 -19.58 4.49
CA VAL A 205 4.54 -19.76 3.70
C VAL A 205 5.71 -18.99 4.33
N PHE A 206 5.46 -17.78 4.87
CA PHE A 206 6.45 -16.97 5.56
C PHE A 206 5.99 -16.69 6.99
N PRO A 207 6.30 -17.55 7.97
CA PRO A 207 5.70 -17.53 9.32
C PRO A 207 6.28 -16.44 10.25
N TRP A 208 7.07 -15.52 9.72
CA TRP A 208 7.71 -14.47 10.51
C TRP A 208 6.84 -13.20 10.62
N LYS A 209 7.14 -12.36 11.61
CA LYS A 209 6.44 -11.10 11.81
C LYS A 209 6.80 -10.11 10.69
N ARG A 210 5.79 -9.63 9.97
CA ARG A 210 5.91 -8.63 8.91
C ARG A 210 6.66 -7.37 9.38
N GLN A 211 6.43 -6.91 10.62
CA GLN A 211 7.11 -5.73 11.18
C GLN A 211 8.63 -5.95 11.27
N THR A 212 9.07 -7.13 11.70
CA THR A 212 10.50 -7.50 11.77
C THR A 212 11.13 -7.47 10.39
N TYR A 213 10.46 -8.03 9.37
CA TYR A 213 10.90 -7.93 7.98
C TYR A 213 11.09 -6.48 7.54
N GLN A 214 10.11 -5.61 7.78
CA GLN A 214 10.20 -4.20 7.39
C GLN A 214 11.37 -3.48 8.07
N THR A 215 11.64 -3.78 9.34
CA THR A 215 12.77 -3.23 10.09
C THR A 215 14.10 -3.74 9.56
N SER A 216 14.21 -5.04 9.30
CA SER A 216 15.41 -5.67 8.72
C SER A 216 15.69 -5.14 7.32
N PHE A 217 14.64 -5.00 6.49
CA PHE A 217 14.76 -4.42 5.15
C PHE A 217 15.28 -2.99 5.22
N ARG A 218 14.72 -2.14 6.09
CA ARG A 218 15.18 -0.75 6.28
C ARG A 218 16.65 -0.71 6.73
N SER A 219 17.05 -1.59 7.62
CA SER A 219 18.44 -1.69 8.11
C SER A 219 19.39 -2.13 7.01
N ALA A 220 19.01 -3.10 6.18
CA ALA A 220 19.77 -3.53 5.02
C ALA A 220 19.98 -2.40 4.01
N MET A 221 18.90 -1.69 3.65
CA MET A 221 18.98 -0.55 2.73
C MET A 221 19.82 0.60 3.27
N ARG A 222 19.74 0.87 4.58
CA ARG A 222 20.60 1.89 5.22
C ARG A 222 22.08 1.53 5.10
N ARG A 223 22.43 0.25 5.28
CA ARG A 223 23.84 -0.21 5.11
C ARG A 223 24.34 -0.04 3.69
N LEU A 224 23.54 -0.46 2.69
CA LEU A 224 23.92 -0.32 1.29
C LEU A 224 24.04 1.16 0.87
N TYR A 225 23.13 2.00 1.33
CA TYR A 225 23.17 3.44 1.09
C TYR A 225 24.42 4.09 1.70
N ASN A 226 24.72 3.78 2.96
CA ASN A 226 25.90 4.32 3.63
C ASN A 226 27.23 3.86 3.02
N LYS A 227 27.22 2.70 2.35
CA LYS A 227 28.37 2.18 1.59
C LYS A 227 28.43 2.73 0.16
N GLY A 228 27.49 3.55 -0.28
CA GLY A 228 27.42 4.09 -1.63
C GLY A 228 27.03 3.07 -2.72
N VAL A 229 26.58 1.86 -2.32
CA VAL A 229 26.16 0.81 -3.28
C VAL A 229 24.84 1.15 -3.95
N ILE A 230 23.92 1.78 -3.21
CA ILE A 230 22.63 2.25 -3.71
C ILE A 230 22.46 3.75 -3.50
N LYS A 231 21.79 4.43 -4.46
CA LYS A 231 21.52 5.87 -4.38
C LYS A 231 20.25 6.21 -3.59
N HIS A 232 19.34 5.24 -3.40
CA HIS A 232 18.06 5.41 -2.71
C HIS A 232 17.90 4.34 -1.62
N ARG A 233 17.31 4.72 -0.49
CA ARG A 233 16.91 3.73 0.53
C ARG A 233 15.58 3.11 0.12
N TYR A 234 15.64 2.01 -0.65
CA TYR A 234 14.47 1.28 -1.09
C TYR A 234 13.57 0.83 0.06
N ARG A 235 12.30 0.67 -0.23
CA ARG A 235 11.28 0.12 0.67
C ARG A 235 10.82 -1.24 0.12
N PRO A 236 10.22 -2.12 0.94
CA PRO A 236 9.64 -3.36 0.42
C PRO A 236 8.65 -3.16 -0.72
N TYR A 237 7.96 -2.01 -0.75
CA TYR A 237 7.01 -1.69 -1.81
C TYR A 237 7.70 -1.40 -3.16
N ASP A 238 8.95 -0.97 -3.14
CA ASP A 238 9.71 -0.67 -4.36
C ASP A 238 10.09 -1.97 -5.12
N LEU A 239 10.11 -3.14 -4.46
CA LEU A 239 10.20 -4.45 -5.11
C LEU A 239 9.01 -4.69 -6.05
N ARG A 240 7.81 -4.32 -5.61
CA ARG A 240 6.60 -4.41 -6.44
C ARG A 240 6.62 -3.38 -7.57
N HIS A 241 7.13 -2.18 -7.34
CA HIS A 241 7.34 -1.21 -8.40
C HIS A 241 8.28 -1.77 -9.46
N THR A 242 9.38 -2.39 -9.03
CA THR A 242 10.36 -3.04 -9.92
C THR A 242 9.71 -4.16 -10.75
N PHE A 243 8.91 -5.04 -10.14
CA PHE A 243 8.17 -6.08 -10.86
C PHE A 243 7.27 -5.50 -11.95
N ILE A 244 6.44 -4.51 -11.62
CA ILE A 244 5.49 -3.92 -12.57
C ILE A 244 6.24 -3.26 -13.73
N SER A 245 7.25 -2.41 -13.44
CA SER A 245 8.04 -1.75 -14.46
C SER A 245 8.76 -2.76 -15.37
N SER A 246 9.42 -3.76 -14.79
CA SER A 246 10.15 -4.77 -15.57
C SER A 246 9.25 -5.59 -16.50
N LEU A 247 8.01 -5.90 -16.11
CA LEU A 247 7.09 -6.60 -16.99
C LEU A 247 6.56 -5.72 -18.12
N LEU A 248 6.29 -4.44 -17.84
CA LEU A 248 5.87 -3.48 -18.85
C LEU A 248 6.99 -3.21 -19.86
N GLU A 249 8.26 -3.11 -19.39
CA GLU A 249 9.45 -2.99 -20.25
C GLU A 249 9.64 -4.22 -21.16
N GLN A 250 9.24 -5.41 -20.69
CA GLN A 250 9.23 -6.64 -21.49
C GLN A 250 8.04 -6.73 -22.47
N GLY A 251 7.18 -5.71 -22.53
CA GLY A 251 6.03 -5.67 -23.43
C GLY A 251 4.81 -6.46 -22.95
N ILE A 252 4.79 -6.91 -21.70
CA ILE A 252 3.59 -7.60 -21.17
C ILE A 252 2.43 -6.58 -21.09
N PRO A 253 1.24 -6.92 -21.61
CA PRO A 253 0.09 -6.03 -21.61
C PRO A 253 -0.23 -5.47 -20.21
N VAL A 254 -0.47 -4.15 -20.12
CA VAL A 254 -0.77 -3.47 -18.83
C VAL A 254 -1.95 -4.09 -18.08
N THR A 255 -2.94 -4.61 -18.78
CA THR A 255 -4.09 -5.31 -18.19
C THR A 255 -3.68 -6.59 -17.49
N GLN A 256 -2.74 -7.33 -18.07
CA GLN A 256 -2.22 -8.58 -17.49
C GLN A 256 -1.34 -8.28 -16.27
N VAL A 257 -0.43 -7.30 -16.38
CA VAL A 257 0.42 -6.86 -15.26
C VAL A 257 -0.45 -6.34 -14.10
N ALA A 258 -1.48 -5.55 -14.41
CA ALA A 258 -2.41 -5.04 -13.42
C ALA A 258 -3.16 -6.18 -12.70
N THR A 259 -3.59 -7.21 -13.43
CA THR A 259 -4.23 -8.41 -12.87
C THR A 259 -3.31 -9.12 -11.88
N TRP A 260 -2.09 -9.46 -12.27
CA TRP A 260 -1.13 -10.14 -11.39
C TRP A 260 -0.75 -9.30 -10.18
N ALA A 261 -0.49 -8.02 -10.39
CA ALA A 261 -0.19 -7.11 -9.30
C ALA A 261 -1.41 -6.81 -8.39
N GLY A 262 -2.66 -7.00 -8.84
CA GLY A 262 -3.86 -6.61 -8.12
C GLY A 262 -4.01 -5.09 -8.03
N ASN A 263 -3.75 -4.41 -9.15
CA ASN A 263 -4.01 -3.00 -9.39
C ASN A 263 -5.13 -2.83 -10.42
N SER A 264 -5.67 -1.61 -10.58
CA SER A 264 -6.44 -1.31 -11.78
C SER A 264 -5.50 -1.03 -12.96
N PRO A 265 -5.88 -1.34 -14.21
CA PRO A 265 -5.09 -0.95 -15.38
C PRO A 265 -4.81 0.55 -15.42
N LYS A 266 -5.78 1.38 -15.04
CA LYS A 266 -5.61 2.82 -14.90
C LYS A 266 -4.49 3.18 -13.92
N THR A 267 -4.42 2.53 -12.75
CA THR A 267 -3.35 2.77 -11.77
C THR A 267 -1.97 2.38 -12.33
N CYS A 268 -1.90 1.25 -13.04
CA CYS A 268 -0.66 0.85 -13.68
C CYS A 268 -0.25 1.85 -14.75
N TRP A 269 -1.18 2.27 -15.60
CA TRP A 269 -0.91 3.25 -16.64
C TRP A 269 -0.43 4.60 -16.07
N GLU A 270 -1.15 5.17 -15.11
CA GLU A 270 -0.82 6.47 -14.52
C GLU A 270 0.53 6.50 -13.80
N HIS A 271 0.98 5.36 -13.25
CA HIS A 271 2.22 5.29 -12.49
C HIS A 271 3.43 4.81 -13.29
N TYR A 272 3.22 4.07 -14.38
CA TYR A 272 4.31 3.36 -15.07
C TYR A 272 4.34 3.62 -16.57
N ALA A 273 3.41 4.39 -17.15
CA ALA A 273 3.39 4.68 -18.59
C ALA A 273 4.66 5.41 -19.08
N GLY A 274 5.33 6.17 -18.20
CA GLY A 274 6.60 6.84 -18.53
C GLY A 274 7.82 5.92 -18.55
N THR A 275 7.70 4.68 -18.05
CA THR A 275 8.80 3.70 -18.05
C THR A 275 8.78 2.79 -19.28
N THR A 276 7.71 2.82 -20.06
CA THR A 276 7.66 2.12 -21.34
C THR A 276 8.49 2.88 -22.35
N ASN A 277 9.72 2.44 -22.54
CA ASN A 277 10.64 3.03 -23.51
C ASN A 277 10.09 2.93 -24.93
N THR A 278 10.39 3.99 -25.66
CA THR A 278 10.41 4.16 -27.11
C THR A 278 10.42 2.85 -27.88
N TYR A 279 9.22 2.35 -28.19
CA TYR A 279 9.10 1.49 -29.35
C TYR A 279 9.37 2.36 -30.59
N GLU A 280 10.26 1.91 -31.48
CA GLU A 280 10.30 2.47 -32.80
C GLU A 280 8.90 2.34 -33.41
N MET A 281 8.41 3.41 -34.04
CA MET A 281 7.10 3.39 -34.70
C MET A 281 7.11 2.28 -35.74
N PRO A 282 6.29 1.22 -35.62
CA PRO A 282 6.22 0.21 -36.66
C PRO A 282 5.68 0.85 -37.95
N LEU A 283 6.19 0.40 -39.08
CA LEU A 283 5.62 0.74 -40.39
C LEU A 283 4.19 0.16 -40.43
N VAL A 284 3.21 1.00 -40.78
CA VAL A 284 1.81 0.63 -40.96
C VAL A 284 1.61 0.15 -42.38
#